data_48fe3fb0f8a9a5d07612855baf34fa1b
#
_entry.id   48fe3fb0f8a9a5d07612855baf34fa1b
#
_cell.length_a   1.000
_cell.length_b   1.000
_cell.length_c   1.000
_cell.angle_alpha   90.00
_cell.angle_beta   90.00
_cell.angle_gamma   90.00
#
_symmetry.space_group_name_H-M   'P 1'
#
loop_
_entity.id
_entity.type
_entity.pdbx_description
1 polymer ?
#
loop_
_entity_poly.entity_id
_entity_poly.type
_entity_poly.pdbx_seq_one_letter_code
_entity_poly.pdbx_strand_id
1 'polypeptide(L)'
;GLVGSEMCIRDSNIGDFRYEVNGNMTFIKNKIVSLKGQTIIDGMFILEEGKPIDSYYMLHAIGIFQSEEEIKNSPYQTAATKPGYLKFEDTNGDGKITEDDRQIRGGVIPKITYGFNINLGYKDWDLGAFFQGVTDVYTYGDRIGATPLWFGCGLPEQWLTDAWTPERGTSATLPILTTYEGCLNENFRTNDFWLRNASYLRLKNLQLSYNVPASFLKSGVVKRLKVFVNAQNLFTFSPMKDFDPEKNLKGSNWYAYPSVRTYTAGVNVTF
;
A
#
# COMPACT_ATOMS: atom_id res chain seq x y z
N GLY A 1 6.80 8.35 21.09
CA GLY A 1 7.31 8.35 19.73
C GLY A 1 7.80 9.72 19.29
N LEU A 2 8.89 9.77 18.54
CA LEU A 2 9.36 11.00 17.91
C LEU A 2 8.56 11.24 16.63
N VAL A 3 7.88 12.38 16.58
CA VAL A 3 7.21 12.87 15.37
C VAL A 3 7.88 14.19 15.00
N GLY A 4 8.58 14.22 13.87
CA GLY A 4 9.07 15.45 13.26
C GLY A 4 8.16 15.82 12.10
N SER A 5 7.73 17.07 12.00
CA SER A 5 7.03 17.58 10.82
C SER A 5 7.74 18.80 10.29
N GLU A 6 7.96 18.83 8.98
CA GLU A 6 8.47 20.00 8.27
C GLU A 6 7.40 20.54 7.33
N MET A 7 7.25 21.86 7.31
CA MET A 7 6.35 22.56 6.40
C MET A 7 7.16 23.57 5.58
N CYS A 8 7.14 23.43 4.25
CA CYS A 8 7.74 24.37 3.33
C CYS A 8 6.65 25.11 2.58
N ILE A 9 6.71 26.44 2.59
CA ILE A 9 5.80 27.31 1.81
C ILE A 9 6.67 28.17 0.90
N ARG A 10 6.35 28.19 -0.39
CA ARG A 10 6.95 29.09 -1.36
C ARG A 10 5.85 29.67 -2.26
N ASP A 11 5.74 30.98 -2.27
CA ASP A 11 4.86 31.73 -3.15
C ASP A 11 5.65 32.77 -3.96
N SER A 12 5.20 33.08 -5.14
CA SER A 12 5.76 34.15 -5.97
C SER A 12 4.81 34.55 -7.10
N ASN A 13 5.03 35.77 -7.62
CA ASN A 13 4.35 36.30 -8.77
C ASN A 13 5.36 36.66 -9.85
N ILE A 14 5.11 36.23 -11.10
CA ILE A 14 5.92 36.57 -12.28
C ILE A 14 4.97 37.10 -13.34
N GLY A 15 4.80 38.43 -13.37
CA GLY A 15 3.77 39.05 -14.20
C GLY A 15 2.37 38.62 -13.81
N ASP A 16 1.60 38.11 -14.77
CA ASP A 16 0.24 37.61 -14.54
C ASP A 16 0.21 36.18 -13.96
N PHE A 17 1.36 35.52 -13.81
CA PHE A 17 1.48 34.16 -13.31
C PHE A 17 1.75 34.18 -11.81
N ARG A 18 0.94 33.47 -11.06
CA ARG A 18 1.06 33.24 -9.60
C ARG A 18 1.30 31.78 -9.34
N TYR A 19 2.17 31.44 -8.44
CA TYR A 19 2.34 30.09 -7.97
C TYR A 19 2.55 30.03 -6.46
N GLU A 20 1.99 29.01 -5.86
CA GLU A 20 2.13 28.69 -4.46
C GLU A 20 2.35 27.19 -4.33
N VAL A 21 3.38 26.78 -3.60
CA VAL A 21 3.66 25.40 -3.29
C VAL A 21 3.81 25.24 -1.79
N ASN A 22 2.95 24.43 -1.20
CA ASN A 22 2.97 24.10 0.22
C ASN A 22 3.23 22.60 0.38
N GLY A 23 4.11 22.22 1.29
CA GLY A 23 4.39 20.82 1.57
C GLY A 23 4.54 20.57 3.05
N ASN A 24 4.11 19.40 3.49
CA ASN A 24 4.41 18.88 4.81
C ASN A 24 4.91 17.44 4.71
N MET A 25 5.76 17.07 5.65
CA MET A 25 6.29 15.72 5.78
C MET A 25 6.39 15.39 7.27
N THR A 26 5.96 14.19 7.63
CA THR A 26 6.01 13.70 9.01
C THR A 26 6.77 12.38 9.04
N PHE A 27 7.79 12.30 9.90
CA PHE A 27 8.53 11.08 10.17
C PHE A 27 8.01 10.45 11.45
N ILE A 28 7.65 9.17 11.37
CA ILE A 28 7.11 8.43 12.50
C ILE A 28 8.09 7.33 12.88
N LYS A 29 8.56 7.36 14.12
CA LYS A 29 9.36 6.29 14.72
C LYS A 29 8.76 5.95 16.07
N ASN A 30 8.28 4.74 16.20
CA ASN A 30 7.73 4.24 17.45
C ASN A 30 8.51 3.01 17.92
N LYS A 31 8.48 2.73 19.21
CA LYS A 31 8.99 1.51 19.81
C LYS A 31 8.22 1.18 21.09
N ILE A 32 8.04 -0.07 21.37
CA ILE A 32 7.51 -0.55 22.63
C ILE A 32 8.59 -0.37 23.69
N VAL A 33 8.26 0.34 24.76
CA VAL A 33 9.23 0.68 25.81
C VAL A 33 9.35 -0.45 26.83
N SER A 34 8.22 -1.03 27.27
CA SER A 34 8.21 -2.13 28.21
C SER A 34 6.96 -2.99 28.05
N LEU A 35 7.16 -4.29 28.13
CA LEU A 35 6.15 -5.33 28.24
C LEU A 35 6.44 -6.22 29.48
N LYS A 36 7.26 -5.71 30.41
CA LYS A 36 7.73 -6.47 31.58
C LYS A 36 8.44 -7.77 31.20
N GLY A 37 9.25 -7.71 30.14
CA GLY A 37 10.02 -8.87 29.64
C GLY A 37 9.20 -9.91 28.87
N GLN A 38 7.93 -9.61 28.56
CA GLN A 38 7.09 -10.52 27.76
C GLN A 38 7.19 -10.18 26.27
N THR A 39 7.18 -11.22 25.44
CA THR A 39 6.93 -11.11 24.00
C THR A 39 5.55 -11.64 23.71
N ILE A 40 4.74 -10.91 22.97
CA ILE A 40 3.37 -11.29 22.63
C ILE A 40 3.29 -11.47 21.11
N ILE A 41 2.88 -12.66 20.68
CA ILE A 41 2.61 -12.96 19.27
C ILE A 41 1.09 -13.07 19.11
N ASP A 42 0.55 -12.21 18.26
CA ASP A 42 -0.87 -12.17 17.92
C ASP A 42 -1.03 -12.39 16.41
N GLY A 43 -1.30 -13.64 16.04
CA GLY A 43 -1.42 -14.04 14.64
C GLY A 43 -0.13 -13.78 13.85
N MET A 44 -0.15 -12.79 12.98
CA MET A 44 0.98 -12.39 12.14
C MET A 44 1.77 -11.19 12.70
N PHE A 45 1.44 -10.71 13.89
CA PHE A 45 2.09 -9.56 14.52
C PHE A 45 2.86 -9.97 15.77
N ILE A 46 3.90 -9.19 16.08
CA ILE A 46 4.66 -9.33 17.30
C ILE A 46 4.69 -8.01 18.09
N LEU A 47 4.57 -8.13 19.39
CA LEU A 47 4.85 -7.06 20.35
C LEU A 47 6.06 -7.48 21.17
N GLU A 48 7.17 -6.78 20.96
CA GLU A 48 8.46 -7.05 21.63
C GLU A 48 9.08 -5.71 22.05
N GLU A 49 9.71 -5.69 23.22
CA GLU A 49 10.39 -4.50 23.73
C GLU A 49 11.50 -4.03 22.76
N GLY A 50 11.55 -2.74 22.51
CA GLY A 50 12.50 -2.15 21.57
C GLY A 50 12.08 -2.18 20.10
N LYS A 51 11.05 -2.93 19.72
CA LYS A 51 10.53 -3.03 18.36
C LYS A 51 9.33 -2.11 18.16
N PRO A 52 9.02 -1.74 16.89
CA PRO A 52 7.80 -0.98 16.60
C PRO A 52 6.54 -1.80 16.90
N ILE A 53 5.48 -1.10 17.32
CA ILE A 53 4.15 -1.71 17.45
C ILE A 53 3.62 -2.15 16.07
N ASP A 54 2.78 -3.18 16.03
CA ASP A 54 2.15 -3.72 14.81
C ASP A 54 3.18 -4.10 13.71
N SER A 55 4.29 -4.68 14.16
CA SER A 55 5.28 -5.27 13.27
C SER A 55 4.84 -6.65 12.81
N TYR A 56 4.89 -6.90 11.50
CA TYR A 56 4.67 -8.23 10.94
C TYR A 56 5.79 -9.17 11.37
N TYR A 57 5.42 -10.35 11.87
CA TYR A 57 6.31 -11.41 12.33
C TYR A 57 6.01 -12.70 11.58
N MET A 58 6.86 -13.04 10.62
CA MET A 58 6.53 -14.07 9.63
C MET A 58 7.78 -14.73 9.04
N LEU A 59 7.59 -15.89 8.43
CA LEU A 59 8.62 -16.60 7.70
C LEU A 59 9.07 -15.79 6.48
N HIS A 60 10.35 -15.86 6.16
CA HIS A 60 10.91 -15.25 4.94
C HIS A 60 10.89 -16.26 3.80
N ALA A 61 10.14 -15.94 2.74
CA ALA A 61 10.12 -16.74 1.52
C ALA A 61 11.31 -16.36 0.63
N ILE A 62 12.21 -17.33 0.40
CA ILE A 62 13.44 -17.14 -0.40
C ILE A 62 13.31 -17.69 -1.82
N GLY A 63 12.17 -18.25 -2.19
CA GLY A 63 11.94 -18.77 -3.53
C GLY A 63 10.83 -19.81 -3.60
N ILE A 64 10.83 -20.55 -4.69
CA ILE A 64 9.92 -21.66 -4.98
C ILE A 64 10.76 -22.88 -5.28
N PHE A 65 10.48 -24.01 -4.63
CA PHE A 65 11.17 -25.28 -4.88
C PHE A 65 10.97 -25.74 -6.32
N GLN A 66 12.08 -26.08 -6.97
CA GLN A 66 12.08 -26.49 -8.39
C GLN A 66 12.08 -28.01 -8.56
N SER A 67 12.61 -28.78 -7.59
CA SER A 67 12.73 -30.23 -7.69
C SER A 67 12.71 -30.92 -6.33
N GLU A 68 12.46 -32.24 -6.34
CA GLU A 68 12.57 -33.10 -5.15
C GLU A 68 14.00 -33.16 -4.61
N GLU A 69 15.01 -33.03 -5.47
CA GLU A 69 16.41 -33.00 -5.05
C GLU A 69 16.73 -31.72 -4.25
N GLU A 70 16.21 -30.58 -4.71
CA GLU A 70 16.36 -29.31 -3.99
C GLU A 70 15.71 -29.41 -2.60
N ILE A 71 14.52 -30.01 -2.49
CA ILE A 71 13.82 -30.20 -1.22
C ILE A 71 14.68 -31.06 -0.25
N LYS A 72 15.25 -32.17 -0.72
CA LYS A 72 16.09 -33.04 0.09
C LYS A 72 17.36 -32.36 0.62
N ASN A 73 17.88 -31.40 -0.13
CA ASN A 73 19.10 -30.64 0.20
C ASN A 73 18.80 -29.31 0.94
N SER A 74 17.55 -29.06 1.28
CA SER A 74 17.11 -27.84 1.99
C SER A 74 16.63 -28.18 3.41
N PRO A 75 16.56 -27.21 4.32
CA PRO A 75 15.94 -27.40 5.64
C PRO A 75 14.54 -28.00 5.53
N TYR A 76 14.24 -28.92 6.42
CA TYR A 76 12.96 -29.63 6.40
C TYR A 76 11.80 -28.70 6.72
N GLN A 77 10.81 -28.60 5.83
CA GLN A 77 9.60 -27.80 6.08
C GLN A 77 8.46 -28.66 6.60
N THR A 78 7.91 -29.54 5.79
CA THR A 78 6.88 -30.51 6.21
C THR A 78 6.95 -31.77 5.32
N ALA A 79 6.24 -32.82 5.71
CA ALA A 79 6.12 -34.03 4.91
C ALA A 79 5.31 -33.79 3.59
N ALA A 80 4.56 -32.70 3.50
CA ALA A 80 3.76 -32.35 2.33
C ALA A 80 4.51 -31.46 1.33
N THR A 81 5.71 -31.00 1.66
CA THR A 81 6.52 -30.13 0.79
C THR A 81 6.84 -30.84 -0.52
N LYS A 82 6.60 -30.15 -1.64
CA LYS A 82 6.82 -30.65 -3.00
C LYS A 82 7.26 -29.53 -3.95
N PRO A 83 7.79 -29.84 -5.14
CA PRO A 83 8.13 -28.83 -6.15
C PRO A 83 6.95 -27.90 -6.43
N GLY A 84 7.26 -26.63 -6.59
CA GLY A 84 6.27 -25.56 -6.74
C GLY A 84 5.81 -24.92 -5.43
N TYR A 85 6.18 -25.44 -4.25
CA TYR A 85 5.88 -24.81 -2.97
C TYR A 85 6.89 -23.71 -2.63
N LEU A 86 6.49 -22.76 -1.79
CA LEU A 86 7.38 -21.72 -1.27
C LEU A 86 8.49 -22.36 -0.42
N LYS A 87 9.70 -21.85 -0.62
CA LYS A 87 10.89 -22.19 0.15
C LYS A 87 11.15 -21.08 1.16
N PHE A 88 11.32 -21.44 2.43
CA PHE A 88 11.55 -20.51 3.52
C PHE A 88 13.00 -20.56 4.02
N GLU A 89 13.44 -19.44 4.59
CA GLU A 89 14.75 -19.31 5.22
C GLU A 89 14.76 -19.95 6.60
N ASP A 90 15.76 -20.78 6.85
CA ASP A 90 16.10 -21.30 8.17
C ASP A 90 16.98 -20.25 8.87
N THR A 91 16.39 -19.48 9.78
CA THR A 91 17.06 -18.33 10.39
C THR A 91 17.90 -18.70 11.60
N ASN A 92 17.58 -19.80 12.26
CA ASN A 92 18.26 -20.29 13.44
C ASN A 92 19.30 -21.38 13.11
N GLY A 93 19.27 -21.95 11.88
CA GLY A 93 20.23 -22.95 11.40
C GLY A 93 20.03 -24.34 11.97
N ASP A 94 18.83 -24.68 12.46
CA ASP A 94 18.55 -25.98 13.08
C ASP A 94 18.17 -27.07 12.07
N GLY A 95 18.08 -26.71 10.78
CA GLY A 95 17.74 -27.62 9.69
C GLY A 95 16.25 -27.88 9.53
N LYS A 96 15.39 -27.09 10.18
CA LYS A 96 13.93 -27.21 10.12
C LYS A 96 13.29 -25.84 10.01
N ILE A 97 12.20 -25.71 9.28
CA ILE A 97 11.42 -24.49 9.19
C ILE A 97 10.25 -24.55 10.17
N THR A 98 10.35 -23.78 11.24
CA THR A 98 9.37 -23.71 12.32
C THR A 98 8.88 -22.27 12.54
N GLU A 99 8.11 -22.05 13.59
CA GLU A 99 7.70 -20.70 14.01
C GLU A 99 8.86 -19.86 14.55
N ASP A 100 9.95 -20.53 14.98
CA ASP A 100 11.16 -19.89 15.50
C ASP A 100 11.99 -19.20 14.39
N ASP A 101 11.70 -19.52 13.12
CA ASP A 101 12.33 -18.89 11.95
C ASP A 101 11.63 -17.60 11.50
N ARG A 102 10.58 -17.21 12.21
CA ARG A 102 9.90 -15.95 11.89
C ARG A 102 10.79 -14.74 12.18
N GLN A 103 10.64 -13.71 11.35
CA GLN A 103 11.36 -12.45 11.45
C GLN A 103 10.40 -11.27 11.34
N ILE A 104 10.82 -10.10 11.82
CA ILE A 104 10.10 -8.85 11.60
C ILE A 104 10.33 -8.40 10.15
N ARG A 105 9.26 -8.35 9.36
CA ARG A 105 9.28 -8.09 7.91
C ARG A 105 8.61 -6.78 7.48
N GLY A 106 8.39 -5.86 8.38
CA GLY A 106 7.73 -4.57 8.13
C GLY A 106 6.61 -4.31 9.11
N GLY A 107 5.81 -3.29 8.88
CA GLY A 107 4.70 -2.92 9.77
C GLY A 107 3.60 -2.16 9.05
N VAL A 108 2.48 -1.99 9.73
CA VAL A 108 1.29 -1.29 9.21
C VAL A 108 1.33 0.21 9.45
N ILE A 109 2.27 0.69 10.26
CA ILE A 109 2.42 2.11 10.55
C ILE A 109 3.43 2.70 9.57
N PRO A 110 3.04 3.66 8.72
CA PRO A 110 3.97 4.28 7.77
C PRO A 110 5.08 5.02 8.50
N LYS A 111 6.31 4.92 8.02
CA LYS A 111 7.43 5.70 8.58
C LYS A 111 7.42 7.14 8.13
N ILE A 112 6.90 7.41 6.94
CA ILE A 112 6.80 8.77 6.41
C ILE A 112 5.39 8.97 5.87
N THR A 113 4.78 10.07 6.29
CA THR A 113 3.56 10.61 5.67
C THR A 113 3.89 11.98 5.08
N TYR A 114 3.38 12.27 3.91
CA TYR A 114 3.65 13.54 3.24
C TYR A 114 2.45 14.02 2.44
N GLY A 115 2.36 15.34 2.31
CA GLY A 115 1.36 15.98 1.49
C GLY A 115 1.90 17.28 0.91
N PHE A 116 1.44 17.64 -0.27
CA PHE A 116 1.78 18.92 -0.89
C PHE A 116 0.66 19.45 -1.76
N ASN A 117 0.52 20.76 -1.71
CA ASN A 117 -0.38 21.53 -2.56
C ASN A 117 0.43 22.33 -3.59
N ILE A 118 -0.07 22.36 -4.80
CA ILE A 118 0.41 23.22 -5.87
C ILE A 118 -0.78 24.07 -6.33
N ASN A 119 -0.68 25.39 -6.17
CA ASN A 119 -1.66 26.33 -6.67
C ASN A 119 -1.00 27.20 -7.73
N LEU A 120 -1.59 27.22 -8.92
CA LEU A 120 -1.14 27.99 -10.06
C LEU A 120 -2.26 28.93 -10.48
N GLY A 121 -1.94 30.20 -10.68
CA GLY A 121 -2.86 31.21 -11.19
C GLY A 121 -2.28 31.88 -12.44
N TYR A 122 -3.09 32.03 -13.47
CA TYR A 122 -2.75 32.81 -14.64
C TYR A 122 -3.94 33.62 -15.09
N LYS A 123 -3.83 34.96 -14.96
CA LYS A 123 -4.96 35.88 -15.15
C LYS A 123 -6.17 35.46 -14.33
N ASP A 124 -7.25 35.08 -14.97
CA ASP A 124 -8.52 34.69 -14.35
C ASP A 124 -8.63 33.18 -14.07
N TRP A 125 -7.60 32.38 -14.43
CA TRP A 125 -7.56 30.94 -14.23
C TRP A 125 -6.79 30.59 -12.98
N ASP A 126 -7.34 29.65 -12.19
CA ASP A 126 -6.65 29.04 -11.06
C ASP A 126 -6.70 27.52 -11.19
N LEU A 127 -5.56 26.88 -11.00
CA LEU A 127 -5.39 25.44 -10.92
C LEU A 127 -4.85 25.09 -9.54
N GLY A 128 -5.56 24.24 -8.80
CA GLY A 128 -5.14 23.70 -7.52
C GLY A 128 -4.98 22.20 -7.61
N ALA A 129 -3.86 21.66 -7.13
CA ALA A 129 -3.60 20.21 -7.03
C ALA A 129 -3.11 19.86 -5.64
N PHE A 130 -3.76 18.88 -4.98
CA PHE A 130 -3.35 18.34 -3.69
C PHE A 130 -2.94 16.89 -3.82
N PHE A 131 -1.72 16.61 -3.38
CA PHE A 131 -1.14 15.27 -3.33
C PHE A 131 -0.96 14.83 -1.89
N GLN A 132 -1.18 13.54 -1.65
CA GLN A 132 -0.94 12.89 -0.37
C GLN A 132 -0.31 11.52 -0.58
N GLY A 133 0.61 11.14 0.29
CA GLY A 133 1.24 9.84 0.22
C GLY A 133 1.83 9.38 1.54
N VAL A 134 2.19 8.10 1.54
CA VAL A 134 2.88 7.43 2.65
C VAL A 134 3.96 6.52 2.09
N THR A 135 5.00 6.27 2.87
CA THR A 135 6.05 5.31 2.52
C THR A 135 6.39 4.37 3.66
N ASP A 136 7.02 3.27 3.30
CA ASP A 136 7.49 2.24 4.23
C ASP A 136 6.35 1.73 5.14
N VAL A 137 5.31 1.28 4.48
CA VAL A 137 4.11 0.70 5.09
C VAL A 137 3.74 -0.56 4.33
N TYR A 138 3.32 -1.57 5.07
CA TYR A 138 3.01 -2.88 4.51
C TYR A 138 1.62 -3.34 4.94
N THR A 139 1.00 -4.15 4.10
CA THR A 139 -0.25 -4.84 4.39
C THR A 139 -0.15 -6.28 3.93
N TYR A 140 -0.77 -7.18 4.66
CA TYR A 140 -0.83 -8.58 4.25
C TYR A 140 -1.87 -8.74 3.13
N GLY A 141 -1.44 -9.25 1.99
CA GLY A 141 -2.31 -9.58 0.86
C GLY A 141 -3.24 -10.68 1.27
N ASP A 142 -4.51 -10.33 1.42
CA ASP A 142 -5.49 -11.24 1.99
C ASP A 142 -5.82 -12.41 1.07
N ARG A 143 -6.38 -13.43 1.70
CA ARG A 143 -6.61 -14.76 1.16
C ARG A 143 -7.37 -14.80 -0.18
N ILE A 144 -8.26 -13.87 -0.50
CA ILE A 144 -9.01 -13.89 -1.78
C ILE A 144 -8.09 -13.64 -2.99
N GLY A 145 -7.23 -12.63 -2.92
CA GLY A 145 -6.29 -12.34 -4.02
C GLY A 145 -5.14 -13.35 -4.08
N ALA A 146 -4.79 -13.95 -2.96
CA ALA A 146 -3.67 -14.83 -2.81
C ALA A 146 -4.05 -16.32 -2.85
N THR A 147 -5.20 -16.72 -2.26
CA THR A 147 -5.62 -18.13 -2.21
C THR A 147 -6.58 -18.43 -3.35
N PRO A 148 -6.14 -19.19 -4.36
CA PRO A 148 -7.01 -19.60 -5.44
C PRO A 148 -8.17 -20.45 -4.93
N LEU A 149 -9.33 -20.28 -5.53
CA LEU A 149 -10.56 -21.07 -5.27
C LEU A 149 -11.07 -21.00 -3.82
N TRP A 150 -10.70 -19.96 -3.07
CA TRP A 150 -11.18 -19.74 -1.70
C TRP A 150 -12.71 -19.65 -1.67
N PHE A 151 -13.37 -20.53 -0.92
CA PHE A 151 -14.82 -20.62 -0.82
C PHE A 151 -15.57 -20.58 -2.17
N GLY A 152 -15.01 -21.18 -3.21
CA GLY A 152 -15.61 -21.18 -4.54
C GLY A 152 -15.45 -19.86 -5.30
N CYS A 153 -14.62 -18.95 -4.82
CA CYS A 153 -14.24 -17.74 -5.57
C CYS A 153 -13.49 -18.11 -6.85
N GLY A 154 -13.58 -17.24 -7.84
CA GLY A 154 -12.86 -17.39 -9.10
C GLY A 154 -11.34 -17.39 -8.92
N LEU A 155 -10.65 -17.83 -9.97
CA LEU A 155 -9.20 -17.81 -10.05
C LEU A 155 -8.77 -16.51 -10.74
N PRO A 156 -7.95 -15.64 -10.09
CA PRO A 156 -7.34 -14.50 -10.76
C PRO A 156 -6.47 -14.95 -11.95
N GLU A 157 -6.50 -14.22 -13.06
CA GLU A 157 -5.78 -14.55 -14.30
C GLU A 157 -4.29 -14.81 -14.08
N GLN A 158 -3.65 -14.08 -13.17
CA GLN A 158 -2.25 -14.25 -12.82
C GLN A 158 -1.89 -15.68 -12.38
N TRP A 159 -2.82 -16.43 -11.79
CA TRP A 159 -2.56 -17.82 -11.42
C TRP A 159 -2.45 -18.74 -12.65
N LEU A 160 -3.09 -18.39 -13.75
CA LEU A 160 -2.98 -19.15 -15.01
C LEU A 160 -1.65 -18.87 -15.72
N THR A 161 -1.16 -17.63 -15.63
CA THR A 161 0.04 -17.18 -16.34
C THR A 161 1.31 -17.32 -15.53
N ASP A 162 1.27 -17.16 -14.22
CA ASP A 162 2.44 -16.91 -13.37
C ASP A 162 2.68 -18.01 -12.33
N ALA A 163 1.70 -18.93 -12.12
CA ALA A 163 1.89 -20.04 -11.18
C ALA A 163 2.95 -21.02 -11.69
N TRP A 164 3.69 -21.58 -10.75
CA TRP A 164 4.71 -22.58 -11.05
C TRP A 164 4.11 -23.83 -11.72
N THR A 165 4.74 -24.27 -12.79
CA THR A 165 4.59 -25.57 -13.43
C THR A 165 5.97 -26.11 -13.77
N PRO A 166 6.15 -27.43 -14.01
CA PRO A 166 7.44 -27.99 -14.39
C PRO A 166 8.05 -27.30 -15.63
N GLU A 167 7.22 -26.89 -16.59
CA GLU A 167 7.66 -26.23 -17.82
C GLU A 167 8.07 -24.80 -17.58
N ARG A 168 7.42 -24.11 -16.62
CA ARG A 168 7.69 -22.71 -16.30
C ARG A 168 8.91 -22.56 -15.38
N GLY A 169 9.08 -23.49 -14.45
CA GLY A 169 10.26 -23.58 -13.58
C GLY A 169 10.54 -22.26 -12.86
N THR A 170 11.79 -21.78 -12.94
CA THR A 170 12.28 -20.57 -12.26
C THR A 170 11.68 -19.27 -12.81
N SER A 171 10.96 -19.28 -13.93
CA SER A 171 10.27 -18.09 -14.44
C SER A 171 8.93 -17.83 -13.75
N ALA A 172 8.43 -18.79 -12.96
CA ALA A 172 7.22 -18.63 -12.19
C ALA A 172 7.39 -17.59 -11.08
N THR A 173 6.41 -16.71 -10.92
CA THR A 173 6.38 -15.69 -9.85
C THR A 173 5.37 -16.02 -8.76
N LEU A 174 4.53 -17.04 -8.98
CA LEU A 174 3.59 -17.57 -7.99
C LEU A 174 3.88 -19.05 -7.72
N PRO A 175 3.62 -19.55 -6.51
CA PRO A 175 3.76 -20.97 -6.21
C PRO A 175 2.78 -21.81 -7.03
N ILE A 176 2.93 -23.13 -6.97
CA ILE A 176 2.05 -24.06 -7.69
C ILE A 176 0.58 -23.85 -7.29
N LEU A 177 -0.30 -23.90 -8.27
CA LEU A 177 -1.74 -23.93 -8.04
C LEU A 177 -2.14 -25.29 -7.46
N THR A 178 -2.64 -25.29 -6.23
CA THR A 178 -3.11 -26.51 -5.56
C THR A 178 -4.55 -26.35 -5.11
N THR A 179 -5.15 -27.44 -4.60
CA THR A 179 -6.44 -27.38 -3.93
C THR A 179 -6.34 -26.50 -2.69
N TYR A 180 -7.47 -25.97 -2.22
CA TYR A 180 -7.56 -25.13 -1.04
C TYR A 180 -6.83 -25.70 0.18
N GLU A 181 -7.04 -26.99 0.49
CA GLU A 181 -6.39 -27.66 1.63
C GLU A 181 -4.86 -27.76 1.46
N GLY A 182 -4.39 -28.02 0.24
CA GLY A 182 -2.96 -28.04 -0.04
C GLY A 182 -2.30 -26.67 0.06
N CYS A 183 -3.02 -25.59 -0.27
CA CYS A 183 -2.52 -24.24 -0.14
C CYS A 183 -2.35 -23.82 1.32
N LEU A 184 -3.27 -24.18 2.21
CA LEU A 184 -3.30 -23.66 3.58
C LEU A 184 -2.09 -24.10 4.41
N ASN A 185 -1.54 -25.26 4.13
CA ASN A 185 -0.53 -25.90 4.98
C ASN A 185 0.91 -25.50 4.65
N GLU A 186 1.18 -24.96 3.44
CA GLU A 186 2.54 -24.63 3.00
C GLU A 186 2.64 -23.21 2.49
N ASN A 187 2.08 -22.94 1.31
CA ASN A 187 2.24 -21.64 0.64
C ASN A 187 1.59 -20.48 1.41
N PHE A 188 0.64 -20.77 2.31
CA PHE A 188 -0.11 -19.80 3.09
C PHE A 188 0.18 -19.84 4.60
N ARG A 189 1.25 -20.54 5.03
CA ARG A 189 1.84 -20.26 6.35
C ARG A 189 2.10 -18.77 6.46
N THR A 190 2.09 -18.21 7.65
CA THR A 190 2.38 -16.79 7.86
C THR A 190 3.77 -16.45 7.31
N ASN A 191 3.83 -15.86 6.12
CA ASN A 191 5.07 -15.57 5.40
C ASN A 191 4.99 -14.23 4.65
N ASP A 192 6.15 -13.67 4.30
CA ASP A 192 6.27 -12.36 3.66
C ASP A 192 6.08 -12.37 2.13
N PHE A 193 5.93 -13.54 1.51
CA PHE A 193 5.61 -13.62 0.08
C PHE A 193 4.30 -12.90 -0.25
N TRP A 194 3.33 -12.95 0.66
CA TRP A 194 2.03 -12.30 0.52
C TRP A 194 1.99 -10.89 1.13
N LEU A 195 3.10 -10.42 1.68
CA LEU A 195 3.21 -9.07 2.20
C LEU A 195 3.32 -8.07 1.04
N ARG A 196 2.45 -7.08 1.01
CA ARG A 196 2.39 -6.06 -0.03
C ARG A 196 2.93 -4.73 0.50
N ASN A 197 3.75 -4.08 -0.29
CA ASN A 197 4.15 -2.70 -0.02
C ASN A 197 2.98 -1.77 -0.38
N ALA A 198 2.36 -1.18 0.64
CA ALA A 198 1.22 -0.29 0.53
C ALA A 198 1.63 1.21 0.47
N SER A 199 2.89 1.50 0.19
CA SER A 199 3.32 2.88 -0.08
C SER A 199 2.58 3.45 -1.29
N TYR A 200 2.19 4.72 -1.22
CA TYR A 200 1.51 5.37 -2.34
C TYR A 200 1.74 6.87 -2.39
N LEU A 201 1.52 7.43 -3.57
CA LEU A 201 1.27 8.84 -3.84
C LEU A 201 -0.04 8.97 -4.60
N ARG A 202 -0.97 9.78 -4.09
CA ARG A 202 -2.30 9.99 -4.69
C ARG A 202 -2.54 11.47 -4.96
N LEU A 203 -3.02 11.77 -6.17
CA LEU A 203 -3.63 13.06 -6.47
C LEU A 203 -5.04 13.06 -5.88
N LYS A 204 -5.15 13.62 -4.67
CA LYS A 204 -6.39 13.64 -3.87
C LYS A 204 -7.41 14.62 -4.40
N ASN A 205 -6.94 15.76 -4.91
CA ASN A 205 -7.80 16.82 -5.44
C ASN A 205 -7.10 17.54 -6.58
N LEU A 206 -7.81 17.75 -7.67
CA LEU A 206 -7.42 18.60 -8.79
C LEU A 206 -8.60 19.51 -9.12
N GLN A 207 -8.42 20.82 -9.00
CA GLN A 207 -9.45 21.80 -9.29
C GLN A 207 -8.95 22.82 -10.31
N LEU A 208 -9.69 22.98 -11.40
CA LEU A 208 -9.53 24.09 -12.34
C LEU A 208 -10.71 25.03 -12.17
N SER A 209 -10.43 26.32 -12.03
CA SER A 209 -11.45 27.33 -11.90
C SER A 209 -11.18 28.57 -12.74
N TYR A 210 -12.25 29.24 -13.15
CA TYR A 210 -12.23 30.46 -13.92
C TYR A 210 -13.04 31.55 -13.22
N ASN A 211 -12.40 32.65 -12.93
CA ASN A 211 -13.04 33.85 -12.36
C ASN A 211 -13.54 34.73 -13.52
N VAL A 212 -14.84 34.86 -13.66
CA VAL A 212 -15.42 35.66 -14.73
C VAL A 212 -15.09 37.13 -14.49
N PRO A 213 -14.42 37.84 -15.45
CA PRO A 213 -14.06 39.23 -15.27
C PRO A 213 -15.28 40.12 -15.02
N ALA A 214 -15.14 41.12 -14.16
CA ALA A 214 -16.21 42.01 -13.76
C ALA A 214 -16.85 42.76 -15.01
N SER A 215 -16.08 42.94 -16.07
CA SER A 215 -16.56 43.53 -17.32
C SER A 215 -17.70 42.75 -17.99
N PHE A 216 -17.83 41.47 -17.74
CA PHE A 216 -18.92 40.59 -18.21
C PHE A 216 -20.14 40.61 -17.27
N LEU A 217 -19.97 41.03 -16.01
CA LEU A 217 -21.02 41.05 -14.98
C LEU A 217 -21.77 42.40 -15.04
N LYS A 218 -22.57 42.59 -16.08
CA LYS A 218 -23.27 43.85 -16.35
C LYS A 218 -24.39 44.23 -15.34
N SER A 219 -24.79 43.28 -14.49
CA SER A 219 -25.79 43.55 -13.45
C SER A 219 -25.09 43.97 -12.17
N GLY A 220 -25.41 45.11 -11.59
CA GLY A 220 -24.87 45.59 -10.32
C GLY A 220 -25.17 44.68 -9.10
N VAL A 221 -25.88 43.56 -9.32
CA VAL A 221 -26.30 42.61 -8.31
C VAL A 221 -25.22 41.52 -8.10
N VAL A 222 -24.60 41.00 -9.16
CA VAL A 222 -23.55 39.97 -9.06
C VAL A 222 -22.18 40.62 -9.02
N LYS A 223 -21.47 40.51 -7.91
CA LYS A 223 -20.13 41.06 -7.69
C LYS A 223 -19.02 40.16 -8.16
N ARG A 224 -19.18 38.84 -7.98
CA ARG A 224 -18.20 37.84 -8.42
C ARG A 224 -18.90 36.59 -8.94
N LEU A 225 -18.35 35.99 -9.97
CA LEU A 225 -18.79 34.74 -10.54
C LEU A 225 -17.54 33.87 -10.79
N LYS A 226 -17.49 32.72 -10.17
CA LYS A 226 -16.41 31.72 -10.33
C LYS A 226 -17.02 30.40 -10.77
N VAL A 227 -16.56 29.87 -11.89
CA VAL A 227 -16.92 28.52 -12.36
C VAL A 227 -15.76 27.58 -12.05
N PHE A 228 -16.03 26.37 -11.63
CA PHE A 228 -14.98 25.39 -11.36
C PHE A 228 -15.38 23.98 -11.76
N VAL A 229 -14.37 23.18 -12.06
CA VAL A 229 -14.43 21.73 -12.17
C VAL A 229 -13.42 21.14 -11.21
N ASN A 230 -13.79 20.04 -10.57
CA ASN A 230 -12.97 19.37 -9.57
C ASN A 230 -12.96 17.87 -9.83
N ALA A 231 -11.81 17.23 -9.65
CA ALA A 231 -11.64 15.79 -9.69
C ALA A 231 -10.96 15.31 -8.42
N GLN A 232 -11.50 14.26 -7.79
CA GLN A 232 -10.94 13.67 -6.59
C GLN A 232 -10.42 12.26 -6.85
N ASN A 233 -9.32 11.88 -6.18
CA ASN A 233 -8.68 10.57 -6.27
C ASN A 233 -8.34 10.15 -7.72
N LEU A 234 -7.90 11.12 -8.55
CA LEU A 234 -7.77 10.94 -9.99
C LEU A 234 -6.71 9.91 -10.36
N PHE A 235 -5.55 9.96 -9.69
CA PHE A 235 -4.43 9.05 -9.90
C PHE A 235 -3.86 8.57 -8.58
N THR A 236 -3.46 7.28 -8.56
CA THR A 236 -2.73 6.67 -7.44
C THR A 236 -1.53 5.93 -8.00
N PHE A 237 -0.35 6.30 -7.54
CA PHE A 237 0.90 5.61 -7.81
C PHE A 237 1.24 4.75 -6.60
N SER A 238 1.29 3.44 -6.77
CA SER A 238 1.61 2.47 -5.72
C SER A 238 2.19 1.20 -6.33
N PRO A 239 3.14 0.54 -5.65
CA PRO A 239 3.54 -0.82 -6.01
C PRO A 239 2.40 -1.83 -5.84
N MET A 240 1.50 -1.60 -4.88
CA MET A 240 0.31 -2.43 -4.66
C MET A 240 -0.74 -2.16 -5.73
N LYS A 241 -1.07 -3.18 -6.53
CA LYS A 241 -2.04 -3.09 -7.63
C LYS A 241 -3.37 -3.77 -7.34
N ASP A 242 -3.37 -4.69 -6.37
CA ASP A 242 -4.50 -5.57 -6.08
C ASP A 242 -5.61 -4.87 -5.31
N PHE A 243 -5.26 -3.93 -4.42
CA PHE A 243 -6.18 -3.22 -3.52
C PHE A 243 -5.85 -1.73 -3.43
N ASP A 244 -6.76 -0.96 -2.83
CA ASP A 244 -6.51 0.45 -2.52
C ASP A 244 -5.50 0.56 -1.35
N PRO A 245 -4.30 1.12 -1.57
CA PRO A 245 -3.23 1.18 -0.57
C PRO A 245 -3.56 2.08 0.62
N GLU A 246 -4.60 2.90 0.55
CA GLU A 246 -5.04 3.80 1.62
C GLU A 246 -6.00 3.12 2.61
N LYS A 247 -6.45 1.90 2.33
CA LYS A 247 -7.48 1.22 3.12
C LYS A 247 -6.87 0.19 4.07
N ASN A 248 -7.47 0.09 5.24
CA ASN A 248 -7.30 -0.91 6.30
C ASN A 248 -6.05 -1.81 6.22
N LEU A 249 -4.88 -1.24 6.51
CA LEU A 249 -3.60 -1.93 6.37
C LEU A 249 -3.39 -3.06 7.39
N LYS A 250 -4.07 -3.03 8.54
CA LYS A 250 -3.95 -4.05 9.60
C LYS A 250 -4.99 -5.17 9.48
N GLY A 251 -6.10 -4.90 8.84
CA GLY A 251 -7.22 -5.84 8.73
C GLY A 251 -7.35 -6.44 7.34
N SER A 252 -8.49 -7.11 7.14
CA SER A 252 -8.86 -7.66 5.85
C SER A 252 -9.23 -6.56 4.87
N ASN A 253 -8.46 -6.41 3.80
CA ASN A 253 -8.72 -5.43 2.73
C ASN A 253 -9.91 -5.81 1.84
N TRP A 254 -10.46 -6.99 1.96
CA TRP A 254 -11.53 -7.54 1.13
C TRP A 254 -12.81 -6.74 1.16
N TYR A 255 -13.16 -6.27 2.37
CA TYR A 255 -14.40 -5.53 2.61
C TYR A 255 -14.21 -4.02 2.49
N ALA A 256 -12.97 -3.57 2.22
CA ALA A 256 -12.68 -2.16 2.06
C ALA A 256 -13.10 -1.68 0.68
N TYR A 257 -14.16 -0.89 0.62
CA TYR A 257 -14.55 -0.25 -0.63
C TYR A 257 -13.44 0.70 -1.10
N PRO A 258 -12.94 0.58 -2.34
CA PRO A 258 -11.86 1.42 -2.84
C PRO A 258 -12.27 2.89 -2.91
N SER A 259 -11.30 3.78 -2.81
CA SER A 259 -11.53 5.21 -2.98
C SER A 259 -11.98 5.51 -4.41
N VAL A 260 -13.21 6.00 -4.56
CA VAL A 260 -13.79 6.32 -5.87
C VAL A 260 -13.21 7.60 -6.45
N ARG A 261 -13.15 7.68 -7.76
CA ARG A 261 -12.93 8.94 -8.48
C ARG A 261 -14.23 9.72 -8.52
N THR A 262 -14.18 10.99 -8.12
CA THR A 262 -15.35 11.85 -8.13
C THR A 262 -15.07 13.07 -8.99
N TYR A 263 -16.00 13.43 -9.85
CA TYR A 263 -15.94 14.62 -10.67
C TYR A 263 -17.10 15.54 -10.30
N THR A 264 -16.79 16.80 -10.09
CA THR A 264 -17.78 17.81 -9.69
C THR A 264 -17.59 19.07 -10.53
N ALA A 265 -18.66 19.67 -10.96
CA ALA A 265 -18.66 21.01 -11.54
C ALA A 265 -19.57 21.91 -10.70
N GLY A 266 -19.19 23.17 -10.57
CA GLY A 266 -19.97 24.11 -9.76
C GLY A 266 -19.72 25.56 -10.12
N VAL A 267 -20.56 26.40 -9.54
CA VAL A 267 -20.54 27.85 -9.72
C VAL A 267 -20.63 28.52 -8.35
N ASN A 268 -19.75 29.49 -8.10
CA ASN A 268 -19.81 30.32 -6.90
C ASN A 268 -20.25 31.74 -7.35
N VAL A 269 -21.32 32.23 -6.77
CA VAL A 269 -21.87 33.57 -7.06
C VAL A 269 -21.82 34.40 -5.78
N THR A 270 -21.27 35.60 -5.86
CA THR A 270 -21.28 36.58 -4.77
C THR A 270 -22.11 37.77 -5.21
N PHE A 271 -23.08 38.15 -4.41
CA PHE A 271 -23.99 39.27 -4.61
C PHE A 271 -23.52 40.54 -3.89
#